data_f435af1a98ce70656da8d341c8a61167
#
_entry.id   f435af1a98ce70656da8d341c8a61167
#
_cell.length_a   1.000
_cell.length_b   1.000
_cell.length_c   1.000
_cell.angle_alpha   90.00
_cell.angle_beta   90.00
_cell.angle_gamma   90.00
#
_symmetry.space_group_name_H-M   'P 1'
#
loop_
_entity.id
_entity.type
_entity.pdbx_description
1 polymer ?
#
loop_
_entity_poly.entity_id
_entity_poly.type
_entity_poly.pdbx_seq_one_letter_code
_entity_poly.pdbx_strand_id
1 'polypeptide(L)'
;MSDHWVRFSQGDAVHFGKLRNEQIEIFEGNVFDTPFATGRLVPLSAVTLLTPVQPTKVIAMWNNFHALAAKLNLADPPEPLYLIKSPNSYMVPGGVIRKPPGDGKVVYEGELGIVIGKRASRISLEDAPKYVFGYTCANDVTVADILHRDASFPQWVRAKGFDTFCPFGPAVATALDPAELVVRTLLNGEVRQAYPISDMRFSVAQLVSLISHDMTLEPGDIILCGTSVGVGSMKTGSTVEVEIAGIGTLSNKFQ
;
A
#
# COMPACT_ATOMS: atom_id res chain seq x y z
N MET A 1 -3.75 2.23 -21.97
CA MET A 1 -4.58 2.78 -20.86
C MET A 1 -4.43 1.87 -19.68
N SER A 2 -4.27 2.44 -18.47
CA SER A 2 -4.21 1.65 -17.22
C SER A 2 -5.59 1.07 -16.89
N ASP A 3 -5.64 -0.19 -16.48
CA ASP A 3 -6.84 -0.80 -15.91
C ASP A 3 -6.82 -0.60 -14.40
N HIS A 4 -7.98 -0.28 -13.81
CA HIS A 4 -8.16 -0.15 -12.37
C HIS A 4 -8.95 -1.34 -11.84
N TRP A 5 -8.25 -2.31 -11.29
CA TRP A 5 -8.85 -3.49 -10.70
C TRP A 5 -9.32 -3.20 -9.27
N VAL A 6 -10.59 -3.47 -9.02
CA VAL A 6 -11.23 -3.31 -7.71
C VAL A 6 -11.82 -4.63 -7.25
N ARG A 7 -11.85 -4.83 -5.93
CA ARG A 7 -12.58 -5.91 -5.28
C ARG A 7 -13.67 -5.27 -4.42
N PHE A 8 -14.88 -5.81 -4.47
CA PHE A 8 -16.04 -5.19 -3.84
C PHE A 8 -17.08 -6.22 -3.39
N SER A 9 -17.93 -5.84 -2.46
CA SER A 9 -19.14 -6.60 -2.09
C SER A 9 -20.39 -5.94 -2.64
N GLN A 10 -21.32 -6.78 -3.09
CA GLN A 10 -22.69 -6.42 -3.46
C GLN A 10 -23.64 -7.38 -2.75
N GLY A 11 -24.30 -6.91 -1.69
CA GLY A 11 -24.93 -7.79 -0.72
C GLY A 11 -23.89 -8.71 -0.06
N ASP A 12 -24.18 -10.01 0.01
CA ASP A 12 -23.28 -11.03 0.60
C ASP A 12 -22.23 -11.54 -0.39
N ALA A 13 -22.35 -11.20 -1.68
CA ALA A 13 -21.42 -11.67 -2.71
C ALA A 13 -20.20 -10.77 -2.83
N VAL A 14 -19.03 -11.39 -3.03
CA VAL A 14 -17.77 -10.70 -3.30
C VAL A 14 -17.39 -10.90 -4.76
N HIS A 15 -17.07 -9.81 -5.42
CA HIS A 15 -16.69 -9.76 -6.81
C HIS A 15 -15.38 -8.98 -7.00
N PHE A 16 -14.80 -9.09 -8.18
CA PHE A 16 -13.77 -8.20 -8.67
C PHE A 16 -14.10 -7.73 -10.09
N GLY A 17 -13.51 -6.62 -10.49
CA GLY A 17 -13.78 -6.06 -11.80
C GLY A 17 -12.91 -4.86 -12.12
N LYS A 18 -13.12 -4.30 -13.30
CA LYS A 18 -12.43 -3.10 -13.77
C LYS A 18 -13.31 -1.87 -13.57
N LEU A 19 -12.81 -0.91 -12.81
CA LEU A 19 -13.46 0.37 -12.59
C LEU A 19 -13.10 1.34 -13.74
N ARG A 20 -14.12 1.91 -14.37
CA ARG A 20 -14.01 2.98 -15.37
C ARG A 20 -15.22 3.91 -15.26
N ASN A 21 -14.98 5.22 -15.16
CA ASN A 21 -16.05 6.23 -15.14
C ASN A 21 -17.19 5.90 -14.18
N GLU A 22 -16.88 5.58 -12.91
CA GLU A 22 -17.85 5.21 -11.86
C GLU A 22 -18.69 3.95 -12.14
N GLN A 23 -18.30 3.15 -13.15
CA GLN A 23 -18.88 1.85 -13.46
C GLN A 23 -17.83 0.75 -13.28
N ILE A 24 -18.24 -0.37 -12.71
CA ILE A 24 -17.41 -1.55 -12.57
C ILE A 24 -17.90 -2.63 -13.53
N GLU A 25 -17.06 -3.02 -14.47
CA GLU A 25 -17.28 -4.23 -15.26
C GLU A 25 -16.85 -5.45 -14.43
N ILE A 26 -17.80 -6.36 -14.16
CA ILE A 26 -17.54 -7.54 -13.34
C ILE A 26 -16.76 -8.57 -14.16
N PHE A 27 -15.72 -9.12 -13.54
CA PHE A 27 -14.90 -10.20 -14.08
C PHE A 27 -15.04 -11.46 -13.21
N GLU A 28 -14.82 -12.62 -13.82
CA GLU A 28 -14.72 -13.92 -13.18
C GLU A 28 -13.39 -14.60 -13.51
N GLY A 29 -13.07 -15.69 -12.79
CA GLY A 29 -11.80 -16.38 -12.89
C GLY A 29 -10.79 -15.90 -11.86
N ASN A 30 -9.49 -15.97 -12.18
CA ASN A 30 -8.40 -15.50 -11.32
C ASN A 30 -7.86 -14.17 -11.87
N VAL A 31 -7.91 -13.11 -11.08
CA VAL A 31 -7.45 -11.77 -11.49
C VAL A 31 -5.97 -11.74 -11.92
N PHE A 32 -5.16 -12.64 -11.40
CA PHE A 32 -3.72 -12.74 -11.69
C PHE A 32 -3.36 -13.67 -12.86
N ASP A 33 -4.33 -14.35 -13.45
CA ASP A 33 -4.08 -15.30 -14.54
C ASP A 33 -4.90 -14.91 -15.79
N THR A 34 -6.08 -15.48 -15.94
CA THR A 34 -6.94 -15.30 -17.13
C THR A 34 -8.34 -14.84 -16.74
N PRO A 35 -8.51 -13.63 -16.16
CA PRO A 35 -9.84 -13.14 -15.83
C PRO A 35 -10.62 -12.84 -17.13
N PHE A 36 -11.93 -13.15 -17.12
CA PHE A 36 -12.79 -12.89 -18.26
C PHE A 36 -13.96 -11.97 -17.86
N ALA A 37 -14.31 -11.07 -18.76
CA ALA A 37 -15.41 -10.13 -18.56
C ALA A 37 -16.75 -10.88 -18.64
N THR A 38 -17.65 -10.58 -17.69
CA THR A 38 -19.00 -11.17 -17.68
C THR A 38 -20.00 -10.35 -18.52
N GLY A 39 -19.63 -9.15 -18.95
CA GLY A 39 -20.53 -8.18 -19.58
C GLY A 39 -21.48 -7.48 -18.60
N ARG A 40 -21.43 -7.80 -17.31
CA ARG A 40 -22.25 -7.15 -16.27
C ARG A 40 -21.56 -5.89 -15.79
N LEU A 41 -22.31 -4.79 -15.70
CA LEU A 41 -21.87 -3.51 -15.18
C LEU A 41 -22.62 -3.18 -13.90
N VAL A 42 -21.91 -2.64 -12.91
CA VAL A 42 -22.51 -2.13 -11.67
C VAL A 42 -21.95 -0.75 -11.36
N PRO A 43 -22.76 0.22 -10.91
CA PRO A 43 -22.26 1.52 -10.51
C PRO A 43 -21.44 1.41 -9.22
N LEU A 44 -20.36 2.17 -9.12
CA LEU A 44 -19.49 2.21 -7.93
C LEU A 44 -20.29 2.59 -6.67
N SER A 45 -21.30 3.46 -6.80
CA SER A 45 -22.17 3.87 -5.69
C SER A 45 -23.09 2.77 -5.14
N ALA A 46 -23.25 1.64 -5.86
CA ALA A 46 -24.11 0.52 -5.45
C ALA A 46 -23.34 -0.63 -4.78
N VAL A 47 -22.05 -0.46 -4.53
CA VAL A 47 -21.19 -1.50 -3.96
C VAL A 47 -20.35 -0.95 -2.82
N THR A 48 -19.78 -1.85 -2.00
CA THR A 48 -18.78 -1.50 -1.00
C THR A 48 -17.41 -2.00 -1.45
N LEU A 49 -16.46 -1.08 -1.61
CA LEU A 49 -15.08 -1.45 -1.94
C LEU A 49 -14.45 -2.22 -0.79
N LEU A 50 -13.73 -3.25 -1.13
CA LEU A 50 -12.88 -4.05 -0.24
C LEU A 50 -11.41 -3.75 -0.53
N THR A 51 -10.49 -4.35 0.22
CA THR A 51 -9.09 -4.38 -0.19
C THR A 51 -8.99 -4.98 -1.60
N PRO A 52 -8.32 -4.31 -2.55
CA PRO A 52 -8.37 -4.71 -3.95
C PRO A 52 -7.77 -6.09 -4.23
N VAL A 53 -6.89 -6.54 -3.33
CA VAL A 53 -6.31 -7.89 -3.31
C VAL A 53 -6.34 -8.46 -1.89
N GLN A 54 -6.05 -9.76 -1.75
CA GLN A 54 -5.97 -10.47 -0.47
C GLN A 54 -4.56 -11.01 -0.30
N PRO A 55 -3.62 -10.18 0.22
CA PRO A 55 -2.22 -10.58 0.35
C PRO A 55 -2.05 -11.68 1.41
N THR A 56 -1.14 -12.61 1.18
CA THR A 56 -0.67 -13.52 2.24
C THR A 56 0.23 -12.77 3.21
N LYS A 57 0.91 -11.73 2.74
CA LYS A 57 1.71 -10.80 3.52
C LYS A 57 1.80 -9.44 2.86
N VAL A 58 1.97 -8.41 3.67
CA VAL A 58 2.35 -7.05 3.27
C VAL A 58 3.71 -6.75 3.88
N ILE A 59 4.67 -6.42 3.02
CA ILE A 59 6.05 -6.12 3.38
C ILE A 59 6.22 -4.61 3.33
N ALA A 60 6.65 -3.97 4.40
CA ALA A 60 6.80 -2.52 4.46
C ALA A 60 8.29 -2.14 4.58
N MET A 61 8.73 -1.22 3.73
CA MET A 61 10.11 -0.78 3.64
C MET A 61 10.44 0.30 4.67
N TRP A 62 11.66 0.26 5.18
CA TRP A 62 12.25 1.33 5.98
C TRP A 62 13.46 1.93 5.26
N ASN A 63 13.68 3.25 5.42
CA ASN A 63 14.83 3.98 4.88
C ASN A 63 15.04 3.82 3.37
N ASN A 64 13.94 3.85 2.61
CA ASN A 64 13.97 3.66 1.16
C ASN A 64 13.83 4.96 0.34
N PHE A 65 13.83 6.14 0.98
CA PHE A 65 13.75 7.43 0.29
C PHE A 65 14.90 8.32 0.71
N HIS A 66 15.62 8.90 -0.29
CA HIS A 66 16.77 9.75 -0.06
C HIS A 66 16.45 11.01 0.75
N ALA A 67 15.35 11.70 0.43
CA ALA A 67 14.96 12.92 1.13
C ALA A 67 14.68 12.71 2.63
N LEU A 68 13.99 11.60 2.99
CA LEU A 68 13.74 11.29 4.40
C LEU A 68 15.03 10.87 5.12
N ALA A 69 15.85 10.05 4.48
CA ALA A 69 17.13 9.62 5.04
C ALA A 69 18.06 10.81 5.31
N ALA A 70 18.16 11.74 4.38
CA ALA A 70 18.94 12.97 4.57
C ALA A 70 18.41 13.80 5.75
N LYS A 71 17.08 13.95 5.87
CA LYS A 71 16.45 14.66 7.00
C LYS A 71 16.73 13.99 8.35
N LEU A 72 16.80 12.66 8.38
CA LEU A 72 17.03 11.88 9.61
C LEU A 72 18.52 11.56 9.84
N ASN A 73 19.41 12.02 8.95
CA ASN A 73 20.85 11.72 8.96
C ASN A 73 21.13 10.20 9.01
N LEU A 74 20.40 9.42 8.18
CA LEU A 74 20.57 7.99 8.06
C LEU A 74 21.54 7.67 6.93
N ALA A 75 22.41 6.68 7.17
CA ALA A 75 23.27 6.12 6.13
C ALA A 75 22.44 5.31 5.11
N ASP A 76 23.01 5.16 3.92
CA ASP A 76 22.46 4.28 2.89
C ASP A 76 22.61 2.82 3.33
N PRO A 77 21.50 2.07 3.44
CA PRO A 77 21.59 0.66 3.75
C PRO A 77 22.13 -0.13 2.54
N PRO A 78 22.99 -1.14 2.76
CA PRO A 78 23.53 -1.98 1.68
C PRO A 78 22.48 -2.90 1.03
N GLU A 79 21.37 -3.14 1.73
CA GLU A 79 20.27 -4.00 1.34
C GLU A 79 18.92 -3.43 1.81
N PRO A 80 17.79 -3.85 1.23
CA PRO A 80 16.46 -3.40 1.67
C PRO A 80 16.20 -3.72 3.14
N LEU A 81 15.77 -2.72 3.91
CA LEU A 81 15.33 -2.88 5.29
C LEU A 81 13.80 -2.97 5.32
N TYR A 82 13.25 -4.04 5.88
CA TYR A 82 11.80 -4.24 5.86
C TYR A 82 11.26 -4.95 7.10
N LEU A 83 9.95 -4.86 7.24
CA LEU A 83 9.14 -5.57 8.24
C LEU A 83 7.89 -6.14 7.57
N ILE A 84 7.22 -7.07 8.25
CA ILE A 84 5.93 -7.60 7.80
C ILE A 84 4.81 -6.90 8.56
N LYS A 85 3.82 -6.37 7.84
CA LYS A 85 2.55 -5.92 8.40
C LYS A 85 1.68 -7.13 8.70
N SER A 86 1.19 -7.22 9.91
CA SER A 86 0.34 -8.32 10.36
C SER A 86 -1.04 -8.29 9.64
N PRO A 87 -1.62 -9.43 9.23
CA PRO A 87 -2.90 -9.47 8.50
C PRO A 87 -4.08 -8.81 9.21
N ASN A 88 -4.11 -8.80 10.55
CA ASN A 88 -5.13 -8.09 11.33
C ASN A 88 -5.10 -6.57 11.12
N SER A 89 -3.98 -6.02 10.63
CA SER A 89 -3.84 -4.60 10.37
C SER A 89 -4.46 -4.15 9.03
N TYR A 90 -4.77 -5.07 8.13
CA TYR A 90 -5.31 -4.74 6.81
C TYR A 90 -6.66 -4.03 6.91
N MET A 91 -6.83 -2.96 6.14
CA MET A 91 -8.02 -2.12 6.21
C MET A 91 -8.50 -1.72 4.80
N VAL A 92 -9.80 -1.75 4.63
CA VAL A 92 -10.47 -1.38 3.39
C VAL A 92 -10.47 0.14 3.17
N PRO A 93 -10.58 0.61 1.92
CA PRO A 93 -10.87 2.01 1.63
C PRO A 93 -12.17 2.45 2.34
N GLY A 94 -12.18 3.67 2.87
CA GLY A 94 -13.32 4.20 3.62
C GLY A 94 -13.48 3.67 5.05
N GLY A 95 -12.69 2.68 5.45
CA GLY A 95 -12.71 2.13 6.80
C GLY A 95 -12.14 3.10 7.84
N VAL A 96 -12.34 2.77 9.11
CA VAL A 96 -11.88 3.60 10.24
C VAL A 96 -10.59 3.04 10.82
N ILE A 97 -9.52 3.83 10.78
CA ILE A 97 -8.28 3.57 11.50
C ILE A 97 -8.55 3.82 12.98
N ARG A 98 -8.35 2.81 13.81
CA ARG A 98 -8.67 2.85 15.24
C ARG A 98 -7.44 3.17 16.07
N LYS A 99 -7.51 4.26 16.86
CA LYS A 99 -6.46 4.58 17.82
C LYS A 99 -6.35 3.46 18.86
N PRO A 100 -5.16 2.83 19.03
CA PRO A 100 -4.99 1.85 20.10
C PRO A 100 -5.04 2.54 21.46
N PRO A 101 -5.34 1.78 22.56
CA PRO A 101 -5.29 2.31 23.91
C PRO A 101 -3.90 2.88 24.25
N GLY A 102 -3.88 4.00 24.98
CA GLY A 102 -2.65 4.68 25.43
C GLY A 102 -2.43 6.02 24.78
N ASP A 103 -1.36 6.72 25.19
CA ASP A 103 -1.06 8.10 24.81
C ASP A 103 -0.11 8.24 23.62
N GLY A 104 0.20 7.16 22.92
CA GLY A 104 1.13 7.16 21.81
C GLY A 104 0.64 8.00 20.61
N LYS A 105 1.59 8.69 19.95
CA LYS A 105 1.33 9.42 18.72
C LYS A 105 1.16 8.45 17.56
N VAL A 106 -0.05 8.43 16.98
CA VAL A 106 -0.31 7.69 15.75
C VAL A 106 -0.03 8.59 14.56
N VAL A 107 0.86 8.14 13.68
CA VAL A 107 1.28 8.87 12.49
C VAL A 107 0.79 8.17 11.23
N TYR A 108 0.54 8.97 10.18
CA TYR A 108 0.32 8.47 8.81
C TYR A 108 1.67 8.40 8.09
N GLU A 109 1.76 7.43 7.20
CA GLU A 109 2.86 7.25 6.25
C GLU A 109 2.23 6.82 4.92
N GLY A 110 1.93 7.81 4.04
CA GLY A 110 1.39 7.51 2.70
C GLY A 110 2.48 6.88 1.85
N GLU A 111 2.13 5.82 1.10
CA GLU A 111 3.07 4.99 0.35
C GLU A 111 2.48 4.47 -0.97
N LEU A 112 3.38 4.16 -1.91
CA LEU A 112 3.08 3.30 -3.04
C LEU A 112 3.17 1.83 -2.60
N GLY A 113 2.15 1.04 -2.93
CA GLY A 113 2.17 -0.42 -2.79
C GLY A 113 2.39 -1.10 -4.14
N ILE A 114 3.39 -1.98 -4.23
CA ILE A 114 3.64 -2.85 -5.38
C ILE A 114 2.85 -4.14 -5.17
N VAL A 115 1.95 -4.47 -6.08
CA VAL A 115 1.16 -5.71 -6.02
C VAL A 115 1.81 -6.77 -6.89
N ILE A 116 2.11 -7.92 -6.30
CA ILE A 116 2.72 -9.07 -6.98
C ILE A 116 1.65 -9.79 -7.81
N GLY A 117 1.99 -10.13 -9.06
CA GLY A 117 1.08 -10.80 -9.98
C GLY A 117 1.37 -12.27 -10.22
N LYS A 118 2.60 -12.68 -9.98
CA LYS A 118 3.05 -14.07 -10.18
C LYS A 118 3.93 -14.50 -9.02
N ARG A 119 3.88 -15.79 -8.69
CA ARG A 119 4.76 -16.36 -7.69
C ARG A 119 6.22 -16.08 -8.04
N ALA A 120 6.93 -15.37 -7.18
CA ALA A 120 8.30 -14.94 -7.37
C ALA A 120 9.22 -15.52 -6.26
N SER A 121 10.24 -16.26 -6.67
CA SER A 121 11.24 -16.81 -5.76
C SER A 121 12.58 -16.78 -6.45
N ARG A 122 13.54 -16.03 -5.90
CA ARG A 122 14.92 -15.88 -6.41
C ARG A 122 14.95 -15.42 -7.88
N ILE A 123 14.13 -14.43 -8.20
CA ILE A 123 14.05 -13.89 -9.55
C ILE A 123 15.16 -12.88 -9.81
N SER A 124 15.59 -12.79 -11.07
CA SER A 124 16.58 -11.80 -11.48
C SER A 124 16.01 -10.38 -11.46
N LEU A 125 16.89 -9.39 -11.40
CA LEU A 125 16.50 -7.97 -11.51
C LEU A 125 15.81 -7.69 -12.87
N GLU A 126 16.30 -8.29 -13.95
CA GLU A 126 15.77 -8.13 -15.30
C GLU A 126 14.35 -8.69 -15.44
N ASP A 127 14.06 -9.79 -14.76
CA ASP A 127 12.74 -10.43 -14.81
C ASP A 127 11.73 -9.81 -13.84
N ALA A 128 12.17 -9.10 -12.80
CA ALA A 128 11.33 -8.58 -11.72
C ALA A 128 10.10 -7.81 -12.21
N PRO A 129 10.16 -6.93 -13.24
CA PRO A 129 8.98 -6.23 -13.76
C PRO A 129 7.86 -7.16 -14.27
N LYS A 130 8.19 -8.37 -14.72
CA LYS A 130 7.20 -9.36 -15.22
C LYS A 130 6.35 -9.99 -14.11
N TYR A 131 6.75 -9.79 -12.84
CA TYR A 131 6.09 -10.31 -11.65
C TYR A 131 5.22 -9.27 -10.95
N VAL A 132 5.30 -8.01 -11.37
CA VAL A 132 4.44 -6.94 -10.87
C VAL A 132 3.10 -6.97 -11.59
N PHE A 133 2.00 -7.04 -10.83
CA PHE A 133 0.64 -6.93 -11.36
C PHE A 133 0.26 -5.46 -11.58
N GLY A 134 0.59 -4.61 -10.62
CA GLY A 134 0.27 -3.20 -10.65
C GLY A 134 0.58 -2.52 -9.32
N TYR A 135 -0.03 -1.37 -9.11
CA TYR A 135 0.26 -0.49 -7.99
C TYR A 135 -1.01 -0.04 -7.28
N THR A 136 -0.91 0.21 -5.98
CA THR A 136 -2.01 0.68 -5.14
C THR A 136 -1.54 1.76 -4.17
N CYS A 137 -2.44 2.60 -3.66
CA CYS A 137 -2.13 3.49 -2.54
C CYS A 137 -2.15 2.69 -1.24
N ALA A 138 -1.31 3.08 -0.29
CA ALA A 138 -1.31 2.51 1.05
C ALA A 138 -0.96 3.55 2.12
N ASN A 139 -1.31 3.25 3.38
CA ASN A 139 -0.92 4.04 4.55
C ASN A 139 -0.32 3.09 5.60
N ASP A 140 0.99 3.18 5.82
CA ASP A 140 1.70 2.39 6.83
C ASP A 140 1.59 3.04 8.22
N VAL A 141 0.40 2.99 8.80
CA VAL A 141 0.09 3.65 10.07
C VAL A 141 0.97 3.11 11.20
N THR A 142 1.49 4.04 12.02
CA THR A 142 2.51 3.73 13.03
C THR A 142 2.22 4.42 14.36
N VAL A 143 2.39 3.74 15.50
CA VAL A 143 2.53 4.39 16.81
C VAL A 143 4.00 4.73 17.03
N ALA A 144 4.38 5.97 16.72
CA ALA A 144 5.79 6.39 16.71
C ALA A 144 6.51 6.16 18.05
N ASP A 145 5.83 6.41 19.17
CA ASP A 145 6.42 6.31 20.51
C ASP A 145 6.73 4.86 20.94
N ILE A 146 6.19 3.85 20.24
CA ILE A 146 6.48 2.44 20.53
C ILE A 146 7.77 2.00 19.86
N LEU A 147 8.09 2.54 18.71
CA LEU A 147 9.16 2.04 17.84
C LEU A 147 10.51 1.92 18.57
N HIS A 148 10.89 2.96 19.31
CA HIS A 148 12.18 3.04 20.00
C HIS A 148 12.03 3.00 21.53
N ARG A 149 10.94 2.39 22.03
CA ARG A 149 10.66 2.29 23.48
C ARG A 149 11.71 1.45 24.21
N ASP A 150 12.25 0.44 23.55
CA ASP A 150 13.34 -0.38 24.04
C ASP A 150 14.58 -0.14 23.18
N ALA A 151 15.70 0.21 23.81
CA ALA A 151 16.93 0.53 23.10
C ALA A 151 17.61 -0.71 22.51
N SER A 152 17.33 -1.91 23.04
CA SER A 152 17.94 -3.16 22.58
C SER A 152 17.21 -3.79 21.40
N PHE A 153 15.91 -3.44 21.19
CA PHE A 153 15.09 -4.06 20.16
C PHE A 153 14.02 -3.09 19.62
N PRO A 154 14.20 -2.53 18.40
CA PRO A 154 13.19 -1.71 17.74
C PRO A 154 11.88 -2.48 17.53
N GLN A 155 10.76 -1.93 18.04
CA GLN A 155 9.45 -2.59 18.09
C GLN A 155 8.64 -2.37 16.81
N TRP A 156 9.24 -2.65 15.63
CA TRP A 156 8.61 -2.40 14.32
C TRP A 156 7.23 -3.04 14.18
N VAL A 157 7.13 -4.35 14.37
CA VAL A 157 5.87 -5.09 14.24
C VAL A 157 4.84 -4.58 15.24
N ARG A 158 5.24 -4.31 16.48
CA ARG A 158 4.34 -3.80 17.52
C ARG A 158 3.84 -2.39 17.20
N ALA A 159 4.71 -1.51 16.71
CA ALA A 159 4.35 -0.13 16.37
C ALA A 159 3.40 -0.03 15.18
N LYS A 160 3.48 -0.98 14.24
CA LYS A 160 2.80 -0.98 12.94
C LYS A 160 1.75 -2.10 12.76
N GLY A 161 1.64 -3.02 13.72
CA GLY A 161 0.77 -4.21 13.62
C GLY A 161 -0.56 -4.11 14.36
N PHE A 162 -0.99 -2.94 14.81
CA PHE A 162 -2.32 -2.77 15.39
C PHE A 162 -3.42 -3.01 14.35
N ASP A 163 -4.59 -3.45 14.81
CA ASP A 163 -5.77 -3.57 13.95
C ASP A 163 -6.00 -2.28 13.18
N THR A 164 -6.32 -2.39 11.90
CA THR A 164 -6.61 -1.27 10.99
C THR A 164 -5.41 -0.41 10.56
N PHE A 165 -4.18 -0.77 10.92
CA PHE A 165 -2.98 0.05 10.67
C PHE A 165 -2.33 -0.15 9.30
N CYS A 166 -2.99 -0.86 8.39
CA CYS A 166 -2.52 -1.02 7.01
C CYS A 166 -3.69 -0.84 6.02
N PRO A 167 -4.25 0.37 5.88
CA PRO A 167 -5.17 0.65 4.78
C PRO A 167 -4.44 0.55 3.44
N PHE A 168 -5.09 -0.06 2.43
CA PHE A 168 -4.61 -0.05 1.05
C PHE A 168 -5.77 -0.17 0.04
N GLY A 169 -5.57 0.39 -1.14
CA GLY A 169 -6.56 0.53 -2.19
C GLY A 169 -6.54 1.96 -2.79
N PRO A 170 -7.63 2.45 -3.39
CA PRO A 170 -8.94 1.81 -3.59
C PRO A 170 -8.94 0.75 -4.71
N ALA A 171 -7.94 0.79 -5.60
CA ALA A 171 -7.79 -0.10 -6.74
C ALA A 171 -6.33 -0.56 -6.87
N VAL A 172 -6.11 -1.55 -7.71
CA VAL A 172 -4.79 -1.83 -8.30
C VAL A 172 -4.80 -1.32 -9.73
N ALA A 173 -3.94 -0.34 -10.02
CA ALA A 173 -3.76 0.17 -11.37
C ALA A 173 -2.60 -0.54 -12.06
N THR A 174 -2.85 -1.03 -13.27
CA THR A 174 -1.85 -1.73 -14.10
C THR A 174 -1.25 -0.81 -15.15
N ALA A 175 -0.13 -1.22 -15.76
CA ALA A 175 0.51 -0.52 -16.87
C ALA A 175 0.86 0.96 -16.57
N LEU A 176 1.32 1.24 -15.35
CA LEU A 176 1.90 2.52 -14.95
C LEU A 176 3.42 2.42 -14.92
N ASP A 177 4.10 3.51 -15.26
CA ASP A 177 5.52 3.66 -14.97
C ASP A 177 5.69 4.19 -13.54
N PRO A 178 6.23 3.39 -12.60
CA PRO A 178 6.36 3.82 -11.22
C PRO A 178 7.30 5.02 -11.06
N ALA A 179 8.25 5.24 -11.97
CA ALA A 179 9.18 6.36 -11.87
C ALA A 179 8.51 7.72 -12.05
N GLU A 180 7.35 7.76 -12.72
CA GLU A 180 6.57 8.98 -12.94
C GLU A 180 5.56 9.27 -11.82
N LEU A 181 5.39 8.34 -10.88
CA LEU A 181 4.39 8.47 -9.82
C LEU A 181 4.84 9.40 -8.70
N VAL A 182 3.89 10.13 -8.16
CA VAL A 182 4.05 11.00 -6.99
C VAL A 182 3.03 10.59 -5.94
N VAL A 183 3.51 10.30 -4.73
CA VAL A 183 2.64 10.06 -3.57
C VAL A 183 2.30 11.38 -2.92
N ARG A 184 1.02 11.66 -2.75
CA ARG A 184 0.51 12.79 -1.97
C ARG A 184 -0.27 12.25 -0.77
N THR A 185 0.00 12.78 0.41
CA THR A 185 -0.79 12.49 1.61
C THR A 185 -1.43 13.76 2.12
N LEU A 186 -2.74 13.71 2.28
CA LEU A 186 -3.53 14.82 2.80
C LEU A 186 -4.06 14.46 4.19
N LEU A 187 -4.05 15.43 5.10
CA LEU A 187 -4.69 15.35 6.40
C LEU A 187 -5.72 16.47 6.51
N ASN A 188 -7.00 16.11 6.60
CA ASN A 188 -8.14 17.04 6.60
C ASN A 188 -8.13 17.98 5.38
N GLY A 189 -7.81 17.45 4.19
CA GLY A 189 -7.73 18.19 2.93
C GLY A 189 -6.45 18.99 2.70
N GLU A 190 -5.54 19.07 3.69
CA GLU A 190 -4.27 19.76 3.56
C GLU A 190 -3.15 18.80 3.15
N VAL A 191 -2.42 19.11 2.09
CA VAL A 191 -1.27 18.32 1.65
C VAL A 191 -0.16 18.36 2.68
N ARG A 192 0.23 17.19 3.18
CA ARG A 192 1.31 17.01 4.17
C ARG A 192 2.53 16.34 3.59
N GLN A 193 2.33 15.42 2.64
CA GLN A 193 3.41 14.79 1.89
C GLN A 193 3.15 14.99 0.40
N ALA A 194 4.21 15.24 -0.35
CA ALA A 194 4.24 15.19 -1.81
C ALA A 194 5.66 14.83 -2.22
N TYR A 195 5.86 13.60 -2.70
CA TYR A 195 7.19 13.12 -3.03
C TYR A 195 7.16 12.14 -4.22
N PRO A 196 8.17 12.19 -5.11
CA PRO A 196 8.23 11.33 -6.27
C PRO A 196 8.77 9.94 -5.89
N ILE A 197 8.27 8.91 -6.59
CA ILE A 197 8.77 7.54 -6.44
C ILE A 197 10.20 7.40 -6.98
N SER A 198 10.61 8.25 -7.90
CA SER A 198 11.99 8.30 -8.40
C SER A 198 13.04 8.67 -7.33
N ASP A 199 12.63 9.15 -6.13
CA ASP A 199 13.51 9.40 -4.97
C ASP A 199 13.83 8.13 -4.16
N MET A 200 13.31 6.94 -4.58
CA MET A 200 13.62 5.68 -3.91
C MET A 200 15.09 5.27 -4.09
N ARG A 201 15.66 4.68 -3.04
CA ARG A 201 16.99 4.04 -3.05
C ARG A 201 17.00 2.75 -3.83
N PHE A 202 16.07 1.87 -3.53
CA PHE A 202 15.83 0.62 -4.24
C PHE A 202 14.61 0.80 -5.12
N SER A 203 14.78 0.68 -6.43
CA SER A 203 13.69 0.74 -7.40
C SER A 203 12.69 -0.41 -7.20
N VAL A 204 11.51 -0.31 -7.79
CA VAL A 204 10.48 -1.37 -7.79
C VAL A 204 11.09 -2.72 -8.20
N ALA A 205 11.85 -2.76 -9.28
CA ALA A 205 12.46 -4.00 -9.77
C ALA A 205 13.49 -4.57 -8.76
N GLN A 206 14.30 -3.71 -8.15
CA GLN A 206 15.26 -4.12 -7.12
C GLN A 206 14.55 -4.68 -5.88
N LEU A 207 13.48 -4.01 -5.38
CA LEU A 207 12.72 -4.51 -4.24
C LEU A 207 12.12 -5.89 -4.52
N VAL A 208 11.46 -6.07 -5.66
CA VAL A 208 10.85 -7.37 -6.02
C VAL A 208 11.91 -8.46 -6.18
N SER A 209 13.03 -8.16 -6.86
CA SER A 209 14.12 -9.11 -7.01
C SER A 209 14.73 -9.49 -5.66
N LEU A 210 15.24 -8.50 -4.89
CA LEU A 210 15.98 -8.73 -3.65
C LEU A 210 15.14 -9.44 -2.61
N ILE A 211 13.90 -8.98 -2.36
CA ILE A 211 12.99 -9.61 -1.39
C ILE A 211 12.63 -11.04 -1.82
N SER A 212 12.54 -11.32 -3.14
CA SER A 212 12.28 -12.68 -3.64
C SER A 212 13.39 -13.67 -3.35
N HIS A 213 14.61 -13.21 -3.03
CA HIS A 213 15.71 -14.07 -2.57
C HIS A 213 15.58 -14.44 -1.09
N ASP A 214 14.96 -13.57 -0.29
CA ASP A 214 14.76 -13.81 1.14
C ASP A 214 13.52 -14.66 1.39
N MET A 215 12.43 -14.41 0.64
CA MET A 215 11.17 -15.12 0.79
C MET A 215 10.39 -15.20 -0.52
N THR A 216 9.64 -16.29 -0.71
CA THR A 216 8.71 -16.39 -1.84
C THR A 216 7.61 -15.34 -1.73
N LEU A 217 7.40 -14.58 -2.80
CA LEU A 217 6.28 -13.66 -2.97
C LEU A 217 5.17 -14.38 -3.73
N GLU A 218 3.94 -14.29 -3.24
CA GLU A 218 2.77 -14.92 -3.85
C GLU A 218 1.91 -13.88 -4.59
N PRO A 219 1.11 -14.27 -5.59
CA PRO A 219 0.19 -13.35 -6.25
C PRO A 219 -0.74 -12.68 -5.25
N GLY A 220 -0.85 -11.36 -5.32
CA GLY A 220 -1.61 -10.55 -4.37
C GLY A 220 -0.81 -10.04 -3.18
N ASP A 221 0.40 -10.52 -2.91
CA ASP A 221 1.28 -9.93 -1.90
C ASP A 221 1.62 -8.48 -2.27
N ILE A 222 1.86 -7.65 -1.25
CA ILE A 222 2.13 -6.23 -1.44
C ILE A 222 3.48 -5.87 -0.81
N ILE A 223 4.28 -5.09 -1.56
CA ILE A 223 5.46 -4.42 -1.03
C ILE A 223 5.14 -2.94 -0.94
N LEU A 224 5.06 -2.39 0.28
CA LEU A 224 4.98 -0.95 0.53
C LEU A 224 6.37 -0.36 0.38
N CYS A 225 6.51 0.66 -0.48
CA CYS A 225 7.81 1.18 -0.90
C CYS A 225 8.53 2.02 0.16
N GLY A 226 7.91 2.24 1.31
CA GLY A 226 8.36 3.22 2.30
C GLY A 226 7.77 4.61 2.04
N THR A 227 7.91 5.47 3.03
CA THR A 227 7.44 6.86 2.99
C THR A 227 8.60 7.85 2.92
N SER A 228 8.29 9.12 2.61
CA SER A 228 9.27 10.21 2.59
C SER A 228 8.89 11.32 3.58
N VAL A 229 9.47 12.50 3.41
CA VAL A 229 9.27 13.66 4.31
C VAL A 229 7.80 14.06 4.43
N GLY A 230 7.40 14.63 5.57
CA GLY A 230 6.04 15.12 5.83
C GLY A 230 5.17 14.19 6.66
N VAL A 231 5.70 13.06 7.14
CA VAL A 231 5.05 12.21 8.16
C VAL A 231 4.61 13.04 9.34
N GLY A 232 3.40 12.84 9.83
CA GLY A 232 2.83 13.59 10.93
C GLY A 232 1.75 12.83 11.70
N SER A 233 1.39 13.34 12.88
CA SER A 233 0.41 12.72 13.75
C SER A 233 -1.02 13.03 13.34
N MET A 234 -1.90 12.04 13.50
CA MET A 234 -3.35 12.18 13.37
C MET A 234 -3.98 12.46 14.72
N LYS A 235 -5.02 13.29 14.71
CA LYS A 235 -5.91 13.49 15.87
C LYS A 235 -7.22 12.76 15.61
N THR A 236 -7.85 12.25 16.66
CA THR A 236 -9.20 11.66 16.56
C THR A 236 -10.15 12.61 15.81
N GLY A 237 -10.90 12.06 14.86
CA GLY A 237 -11.77 12.82 13.94
C GLY A 237 -11.09 13.24 12.63
N SER A 238 -9.78 13.07 12.48
CA SER A 238 -9.09 13.40 11.22
C SER A 238 -9.49 12.45 10.08
N THR A 239 -9.48 12.99 8.86
CA THR A 239 -9.48 12.21 7.62
C THR A 239 -8.08 12.25 7.03
N VAL A 240 -7.53 11.09 6.73
CA VAL A 240 -6.24 10.93 6.04
C VAL A 240 -6.48 10.33 4.66
N GLU A 241 -5.84 10.91 3.65
CA GLU A 241 -5.97 10.48 2.27
C GLU A 241 -4.59 10.27 1.65
N VAL A 242 -4.42 9.17 0.94
CA VAL A 242 -3.24 8.91 0.12
C VAL A 242 -3.67 8.92 -1.34
N GLU A 243 -3.16 9.88 -2.10
CA GLU A 243 -3.50 10.11 -3.49
C GLU A 243 -2.28 9.83 -4.38
N ILE A 244 -2.48 9.02 -5.41
CA ILE A 244 -1.47 8.78 -6.45
C ILE A 244 -2.19 8.88 -7.80
N ALA A 245 -1.78 9.84 -8.62
CA ALA A 245 -2.35 10.04 -9.95
C ALA A 245 -2.24 8.75 -10.79
N GLY A 246 -3.32 8.37 -11.46
CA GLY A 246 -3.38 7.10 -12.22
C GLY A 246 -3.75 5.88 -11.37
N ILE A 247 -3.85 5.98 -10.04
CA ILE A 247 -4.34 4.91 -9.16
C ILE A 247 -5.66 5.31 -8.49
N GLY A 248 -5.71 6.50 -7.88
CA GLY A 248 -6.87 7.01 -7.17
C GLY A 248 -6.53 7.55 -5.79
N THR A 249 -7.54 7.66 -4.94
CA THR A 249 -7.44 8.19 -3.58
C THR A 249 -7.91 7.16 -2.57
N LEU A 250 -7.02 6.75 -1.69
CA LEU A 250 -7.33 5.95 -0.50
C LEU A 250 -7.68 6.90 0.64
N SER A 251 -8.93 6.92 1.08
CA SER A 251 -9.40 7.81 2.15
C SER A 251 -9.85 6.99 3.36
N ASN A 252 -9.42 7.37 4.56
CA ASN A 252 -9.78 6.73 5.81
C ASN A 252 -9.98 7.76 6.93
N LYS A 253 -10.93 7.50 7.84
CA LYS A 253 -11.09 8.27 9.07
C LYS A 253 -10.22 7.69 10.18
N PHE A 254 -9.72 8.55 11.07
CA PHE A 254 -8.99 8.16 12.28
C PHE A 254 -9.84 8.43 13.53
N GLN A 255 -10.10 7.41 14.36
CA GLN A 255 -10.90 7.49 15.58
C GLN A 255 -10.24 6.77 16.75
#